data_6478a1b482dc4a4341f9f1cc62243faf
#
_entry.id   6478a1b482dc4a4341f9f1cc62243faf
#
_cell.length_a   1.000
_cell.length_b   1.000
_cell.length_c   1.000
_cell.angle_alpha   90.00
_cell.angle_beta   90.00
_cell.angle_gamma   90.00
#
_symmetry.space_group_name_H-M   'P 1'
#
loop_
_entity.id
_entity.type
_entity.pdbx_description
1 polymer ?
#
loop_
_entity_poly.entity_id
_entity_poly.type
_entity_poly.pdbx_seq_one_letter_code
_entity_poly.pdbx_strand_id
1 'polypeptide(L)'
;MPIEIIVALVVSAGVLGLLIGSFLNVVVWRLPRGESLSHPGSACPKCGHAIRWWDNIPVISWVLLRAKCRDCGEPISGRYPAVEGLTGLFFAGIATWVLLGGLPVTSDVAIIIATASFLYLAAISIALALIDIDLHKLPNKIVLPAYIVGAVTLGAASLIEGDFEQLLRAAIGAVALFVAYFVMAIVYPGGMGFGDVKLAGVLGLYLAWLGWGELAVGAFAAFVLGGFFSLALILLRRVNRKSGIPFGPWMLAGAWVGTFAGGIIAAGYLALFGLGM
;
A
#
# COMPACT_ATOMS: atom_id res chain seq x y z
N MET A 1 -2.11 -8.54 26.98
CA MET A 1 -3.43 -7.94 26.67
C MET A 1 -4.46 -9.08 26.57
N PRO A 2 -5.71 -8.95 27.14
CA PRO A 2 -6.77 -9.93 26.98
C PRO A 2 -7.11 -10.19 25.52
N ILE A 3 -7.42 -11.45 25.17
CA ILE A 3 -7.69 -11.85 23.77
C ILE A 3 -8.87 -11.10 23.16
N GLU A 4 -9.86 -10.76 24.00
CA GLU A 4 -11.05 -10.01 23.58
C GLU A 4 -10.68 -8.60 23.07
N ILE A 5 -9.72 -7.94 23.71
CA ILE A 5 -9.23 -6.61 23.29
C ILE A 5 -8.45 -6.74 21.98
N ILE A 6 -7.62 -7.77 21.83
CA ILE A 6 -6.89 -8.04 20.60
C ILE A 6 -7.88 -8.21 19.45
N VAL A 7 -8.87 -9.08 19.62
CA VAL A 7 -9.90 -9.33 18.61
C VAL A 7 -10.67 -8.06 18.27
N ALA A 8 -11.07 -7.28 19.29
CA ALA A 8 -11.79 -6.01 19.07
C ALA A 8 -10.97 -5.02 18.26
N LEU A 9 -9.67 -4.87 18.53
CA LEU A 9 -8.78 -3.96 17.79
C LEU A 9 -8.60 -4.41 16.34
N VAL A 10 -8.37 -5.69 16.11
CA VAL A 10 -8.20 -6.25 14.75
C VAL A 10 -9.49 -6.10 13.94
N VAL A 11 -10.64 -6.42 14.54
CA VAL A 11 -11.95 -6.27 13.88
C VAL A 11 -12.23 -4.79 13.58
N SER A 12 -11.96 -3.89 14.52
CA SER A 12 -12.16 -2.45 14.32
C SER A 12 -11.28 -1.90 13.20
N ALA A 13 -10.01 -2.33 13.14
CA ALA A 13 -9.12 -1.98 12.04
C ALA A 13 -9.65 -2.52 10.70
N GLY A 14 -10.14 -3.76 10.67
CA GLY A 14 -10.75 -4.35 9.48
C GLY A 14 -11.98 -3.58 8.99
N VAL A 15 -12.88 -3.21 9.91
CA VAL A 15 -14.07 -2.39 9.59
C VAL A 15 -13.67 -1.03 9.04
N LEU A 16 -12.69 -0.36 9.69
CA LEU A 16 -12.14 0.90 9.17
C LEU A 16 -11.57 0.71 7.76
N GLY A 17 -10.84 -0.38 7.53
CA GLY A 17 -10.30 -0.73 6.22
C GLY A 17 -11.37 -0.95 5.16
N LEU A 18 -12.50 -1.59 5.49
CA LEU A 18 -13.66 -1.71 4.58
C LEU A 18 -14.21 -0.34 4.16
N LEU A 19 -14.38 0.57 5.12
CA LEU A 19 -14.87 1.93 4.87
C LEU A 19 -13.89 2.74 4.00
N ILE A 20 -12.61 2.68 4.32
CA ILE A 20 -11.55 3.30 3.50
C ILE A 20 -11.53 2.68 2.10
N GLY A 21 -11.63 1.36 1.97
CA GLY A 21 -11.67 0.65 0.69
C GLY A 21 -12.82 1.11 -0.22
N SER A 22 -13.99 1.35 0.36
CA SER A 22 -15.13 1.93 -0.37
C SER A 22 -14.79 3.32 -0.92
N PHE A 23 -14.15 4.17 -0.11
CA PHE A 23 -13.67 5.48 -0.57
C PHE A 23 -12.55 5.35 -1.63
N LEU A 24 -11.64 4.38 -1.50
CA LEU A 24 -10.57 4.15 -2.48
C LEU A 24 -11.12 3.83 -3.87
N ASN A 25 -12.25 3.16 -4.00
CA ASN A 25 -12.91 2.97 -5.30
C ASN A 25 -13.20 4.31 -6.00
N VAL A 26 -13.63 5.32 -5.24
CA VAL A 26 -13.84 6.68 -5.76
C VAL A 26 -12.51 7.36 -6.11
N VAL A 27 -11.50 7.24 -5.26
CA VAL A 27 -10.16 7.81 -5.48
C VAL A 27 -9.54 7.25 -6.76
N VAL A 28 -9.53 5.93 -6.93
CA VAL A 28 -8.95 5.24 -8.09
C VAL A 28 -9.61 5.70 -9.40
N TRP A 29 -10.92 5.91 -9.38
CA TRP A 29 -11.64 6.35 -10.56
C TRP A 29 -11.49 7.84 -10.85
N ARG A 30 -11.74 8.70 -9.86
CA ARG A 30 -11.89 10.15 -10.04
C ARG A 30 -10.57 10.91 -10.05
N LEU A 31 -9.64 10.54 -9.17
CA LEU A 31 -8.41 11.34 -8.96
C LEU A 31 -7.54 11.44 -10.22
N PRO A 32 -7.31 10.37 -11.01
CA PRO A 32 -6.53 10.47 -12.24
C PRO A 32 -7.22 11.27 -13.35
N ARG A 33 -8.56 11.40 -13.26
CA ARG A 33 -9.40 12.17 -14.21
C ARG A 33 -9.54 13.63 -13.82
N GLY A 34 -8.99 14.02 -12.67
CA GLY A 34 -9.13 15.38 -12.14
C GLY A 34 -10.52 15.73 -11.63
N GLU A 35 -11.37 14.72 -11.41
CA GLU A 35 -12.72 14.88 -10.90
C GLU A 35 -12.73 15.09 -9.39
N SER A 36 -13.79 15.75 -8.88
CA SER A 36 -13.98 15.96 -7.44
C SER A 36 -14.21 14.63 -6.70
N LEU A 37 -13.52 14.42 -5.59
CA LEU A 37 -13.69 13.24 -4.75
C LEU A 37 -14.97 13.29 -3.90
N SER A 38 -15.53 14.49 -3.68
CA SER A 38 -16.69 14.72 -2.81
C SER A 38 -18.01 14.89 -3.58
N HIS A 39 -17.97 15.43 -4.79
CA HIS A 39 -19.16 15.74 -5.59
C HIS A 39 -19.00 15.36 -7.06
N PRO A 40 -20.10 14.90 -7.71
CA PRO A 40 -21.36 14.47 -7.12
C PRO A 40 -21.20 13.20 -6.28
N GLY A 41 -22.22 12.86 -5.46
CA GLY A 41 -22.28 11.59 -4.72
C GLY A 41 -22.21 10.37 -5.65
N SER A 42 -22.07 9.17 -5.07
CA SER A 42 -22.06 7.92 -5.85
C SER A 42 -23.43 7.67 -6.48
N ALA A 43 -23.43 7.34 -7.76
CA ALA A 43 -24.64 7.06 -8.53
C ALA A 43 -24.43 5.87 -9.46
N CYS A 44 -25.51 5.19 -9.83
CA CYS A 44 -25.46 4.14 -10.82
C CYS A 44 -25.11 4.73 -12.21
N PRO A 45 -24.09 4.23 -12.91
CA PRO A 45 -23.66 4.81 -14.17
C PRO A 45 -24.71 4.65 -15.30
N LYS A 46 -25.66 3.71 -15.15
CA LYS A 46 -26.68 3.43 -16.17
C LYS A 46 -27.97 4.23 -15.97
N CYS A 47 -28.52 4.23 -14.76
CA CYS A 47 -29.80 4.92 -14.50
C CYS A 47 -29.63 6.30 -13.86
N GLY A 48 -28.42 6.69 -13.45
CA GLY A 48 -28.15 7.97 -12.79
C GLY A 48 -28.71 8.09 -11.37
N HIS A 49 -29.37 7.07 -10.83
CA HIS A 49 -29.92 7.10 -9.48
C HIS A 49 -28.81 7.19 -8.45
N ALA A 50 -28.93 8.08 -7.48
CA ALA A 50 -28.01 8.21 -6.37
C ALA A 50 -28.02 6.93 -5.50
N ILE A 51 -26.86 6.43 -5.15
CA ILE A 51 -26.72 5.27 -4.27
C ILE A 51 -27.08 5.69 -2.85
N ARG A 52 -28.07 5.00 -2.25
CA ARG A 52 -28.51 5.24 -0.87
C ARG A 52 -27.40 4.80 0.08
N TRP A 53 -27.28 5.45 1.25
CA TRP A 53 -26.20 5.16 2.20
C TRP A 53 -26.17 3.68 2.65
N TRP A 54 -27.36 3.03 2.80
CA TRP A 54 -27.46 1.60 3.15
C TRP A 54 -27.13 0.66 1.98
N ASP A 55 -27.16 1.14 0.75
CA ASP A 55 -26.73 0.41 -0.45
C ASP A 55 -25.21 0.60 -0.71
N ASN A 56 -24.55 1.38 0.15
CA ASN A 56 -23.11 1.65 0.09
C ASN A 56 -22.35 1.08 1.30
N ILE A 57 -22.95 0.14 2.07
CA ILE A 57 -22.24 -0.59 3.13
C ILE A 57 -21.25 -1.54 2.47
N PRO A 58 -19.92 -1.39 2.74
CA PRO A 58 -18.91 -2.13 2.02
C PRO A 58 -19.12 -3.63 2.06
N VAL A 59 -18.92 -4.30 0.92
CA VAL A 59 -19.10 -5.74 0.70
C VAL A 59 -20.53 -6.21 0.94
N ILE A 60 -21.14 -5.87 2.08
CA ILE A 60 -22.46 -6.34 2.52
C ILE A 60 -23.53 -5.95 1.50
N SER A 61 -23.57 -4.70 1.07
CA SER A 61 -24.58 -4.24 0.11
C SER A 61 -24.47 -4.95 -1.22
N TRP A 62 -23.26 -5.21 -1.70
CA TRP A 62 -23.04 -5.94 -2.94
C TRP A 62 -23.61 -7.37 -2.88
N VAL A 63 -23.40 -8.07 -1.75
CA VAL A 63 -23.94 -9.42 -1.52
C VAL A 63 -25.48 -9.38 -1.41
N LEU A 64 -26.03 -8.47 -0.60
CA LEU A 64 -27.47 -8.36 -0.39
C LEU A 64 -28.22 -7.96 -1.67
N LEU A 65 -27.62 -7.10 -2.50
CA LEU A 65 -28.16 -6.68 -3.81
C LEU A 65 -27.87 -7.72 -4.93
N ARG A 66 -27.21 -8.83 -4.59
CA ARG A 66 -26.83 -9.88 -5.56
C ARG A 66 -26.07 -9.30 -6.75
N ALA A 67 -25.12 -8.42 -6.45
CA ALA A 67 -24.29 -7.73 -7.44
C ALA A 67 -25.07 -6.90 -8.48
N LYS A 68 -26.24 -6.35 -8.15
CA LYS A 68 -27.09 -5.59 -9.07
C LYS A 68 -27.55 -4.27 -8.47
N CYS A 69 -27.72 -3.27 -9.32
CA CYS A 69 -28.33 -2.02 -8.91
C CYS A 69 -29.78 -2.25 -8.44
N ARG A 70 -30.15 -1.67 -7.29
CA ARG A 70 -31.50 -1.80 -6.73
C ARG A 70 -32.60 -1.30 -7.66
N ASP A 71 -32.34 -0.21 -8.40
CA ASP A 71 -33.35 0.50 -9.17
C ASP A 71 -33.46 -0.02 -10.61
N CYS A 72 -32.36 -0.35 -11.30
CA CYS A 72 -32.40 -0.76 -12.71
C CYS A 72 -31.88 -2.18 -12.98
N GLY A 73 -31.39 -2.90 -11.95
CA GLY A 73 -30.90 -4.26 -12.12
C GLY A 73 -29.53 -4.39 -12.83
N GLU A 74 -28.87 -3.28 -13.18
CA GLU A 74 -27.56 -3.31 -13.85
C GLU A 74 -26.52 -4.01 -12.95
N PRO A 75 -25.67 -4.90 -13.53
CA PRO A 75 -24.61 -5.56 -12.78
C PRO A 75 -23.60 -4.60 -12.16
N ILE A 76 -23.25 -4.82 -10.88
CA ILE A 76 -22.18 -4.10 -10.18
C ILE A 76 -20.92 -4.95 -10.21
N SER A 77 -19.82 -4.36 -10.73
CA SER A 77 -18.53 -5.06 -10.84
C SER A 77 -18.05 -5.62 -9.48
N GLY A 78 -17.57 -6.86 -9.48
CA GLY A 78 -16.92 -7.49 -8.32
C GLY A 78 -15.63 -6.82 -7.88
N ARG A 79 -15.07 -5.90 -8.68
CA ARG A 79 -13.90 -5.08 -8.30
C ARG A 79 -14.20 -4.23 -7.07
N TYR A 80 -15.42 -3.68 -6.94
CA TYR A 80 -15.79 -2.84 -5.79
C TYR A 80 -15.65 -3.59 -4.46
N PRO A 81 -16.37 -4.70 -4.22
CA PRO A 81 -16.22 -5.44 -2.96
C PRO A 81 -14.85 -6.09 -2.80
N ALA A 82 -14.12 -6.39 -3.89
CA ALA A 82 -12.76 -6.89 -3.81
C ALA A 82 -11.79 -5.85 -3.25
N VAL A 83 -11.87 -4.60 -3.68
CA VAL A 83 -11.06 -3.49 -3.14
C VAL A 83 -11.41 -3.23 -1.68
N GLU A 84 -12.69 -3.21 -1.34
CA GLU A 84 -13.17 -3.02 0.03
C GLU A 84 -12.66 -4.14 0.95
N GLY A 85 -12.89 -5.40 0.55
CA GLY A 85 -12.47 -6.57 1.33
C GLY A 85 -10.95 -6.66 1.48
N LEU A 86 -10.20 -6.42 0.40
CA LEU A 86 -8.74 -6.41 0.44
C LEU A 86 -8.21 -5.33 1.39
N THR A 87 -8.79 -4.12 1.36
CA THR A 87 -8.39 -3.04 2.27
C THR A 87 -8.71 -3.40 3.71
N GLY A 88 -9.88 -3.99 3.96
CA GLY A 88 -10.28 -4.47 5.29
C GLY A 88 -9.34 -5.53 5.84
N LEU A 89 -9.02 -6.55 5.03
CA LEU A 89 -8.06 -7.61 5.41
C LEU A 89 -6.65 -7.06 5.64
N PHE A 90 -6.24 -6.10 4.84
CA PHE A 90 -4.92 -5.49 4.97
C PHE A 90 -4.80 -4.68 6.27
N PHE A 91 -5.81 -3.89 6.61
CA PHE A 91 -5.84 -3.15 7.87
C PHE A 91 -5.86 -4.09 9.08
N ALA A 92 -6.66 -5.14 9.05
CA ALA A 92 -6.67 -6.17 10.08
C ALA A 92 -5.30 -6.87 10.21
N GLY A 93 -4.66 -7.15 9.07
CA GLY A 93 -3.30 -7.73 9.02
C GLY A 93 -2.25 -6.81 9.66
N ILE A 94 -2.28 -5.50 9.36
CA ILE A 94 -1.39 -4.52 10.00
C ILE A 94 -1.64 -4.45 11.51
N ALA A 95 -2.89 -4.37 11.94
CA ALA A 95 -3.23 -4.36 13.36
C ALA A 95 -2.69 -5.62 14.06
N THR A 96 -2.87 -6.78 13.45
CA THR A 96 -2.33 -8.04 13.98
C THR A 96 -0.80 -8.02 14.05
N TRP A 97 -0.11 -7.57 12.99
CA TRP A 97 1.34 -7.46 12.95
C TRP A 97 1.88 -6.53 14.03
N VAL A 98 1.24 -5.37 14.24
CA VAL A 98 1.60 -4.43 15.31
C VAL A 98 1.42 -5.06 16.69
N LEU A 99 0.31 -5.75 16.93
CA LEU A 99 0.03 -6.42 18.20
C LEU A 99 0.98 -7.59 18.50
N LEU A 100 1.60 -8.17 17.46
CA LEU A 100 2.66 -9.18 17.58
C LEU A 100 4.07 -8.57 17.75
N GLY A 101 4.18 -7.24 17.92
CA GLY A 101 5.47 -6.57 18.13
C GLY A 101 6.21 -6.23 16.84
N GLY A 102 5.50 -6.08 15.73
CA GLY A 102 6.12 -5.77 14.43
C GLY A 102 6.72 -4.36 14.30
N LEU A 103 6.37 -3.42 15.20
CA LEU A 103 6.93 -2.07 15.19
C LEU A 103 8.15 -1.98 16.14
N PRO A 104 9.23 -1.28 15.76
CA PRO A 104 10.41 -1.06 16.58
C PRO A 104 10.25 0.14 17.53
N VAL A 105 9.11 0.23 18.22
CA VAL A 105 8.77 1.28 19.18
C VAL A 105 8.02 0.66 20.37
N THR A 106 8.15 1.26 21.55
CA THR A 106 7.64 0.72 22.81
C THR A 106 6.59 1.60 23.47
N SER A 107 6.62 2.92 23.23
CA SER A 107 5.64 3.85 23.76
C SER A 107 4.27 3.65 23.07
N ASP A 108 3.20 3.57 23.86
CA ASP A 108 1.83 3.44 23.33
C ASP A 108 1.49 4.55 22.32
N VAL A 109 1.94 5.78 22.58
CA VAL A 109 1.71 6.91 21.67
C VAL A 109 2.47 6.72 20.36
N ALA A 110 3.73 6.29 20.41
CA ALA A 110 4.53 6.01 19.23
C ALA A 110 3.93 4.86 18.41
N ILE A 111 3.45 3.79 19.07
CA ILE A 111 2.76 2.66 18.43
C ILE A 111 1.51 3.15 17.69
N ILE A 112 0.67 3.97 18.31
CA ILE A 112 -0.55 4.50 17.69
C ILE A 112 -0.22 5.34 16.45
N ILE A 113 0.75 6.26 16.57
CA ILE A 113 1.15 7.15 15.46
C ILE A 113 1.76 6.33 14.31
N ALA A 114 2.67 5.42 14.60
CA ALA A 114 3.28 4.56 13.59
C ALA A 114 2.24 3.64 12.93
N THR A 115 1.32 3.07 13.70
CA THR A 115 0.22 2.26 13.16
C THR A 115 -0.64 3.07 12.18
N ALA A 116 -1.02 4.29 12.53
CA ALA A 116 -1.78 5.17 11.64
C ALA A 116 -0.99 5.45 10.34
N SER A 117 0.33 5.61 10.42
CA SER A 117 1.20 5.79 9.27
C SER A 117 1.19 4.57 8.34
N PHE A 118 1.30 3.35 8.88
CA PHE A 118 1.27 2.12 8.08
C PHE A 118 -0.12 1.82 7.51
N LEU A 119 -1.21 2.14 8.22
CA LEU A 119 -2.57 2.07 7.67
C LEU A 119 -2.76 3.04 6.50
N TYR A 120 -2.21 4.27 6.62
CA TYR A 120 -2.20 5.22 5.51
C TYR A 120 -1.38 4.68 4.33
N LEU A 121 -0.19 4.12 4.57
CA LEU A 121 0.62 3.49 3.52
C LEU A 121 -0.16 2.36 2.82
N ALA A 122 -0.88 1.53 3.57
CA ALA A 122 -1.71 0.46 3.00
C ALA A 122 -2.81 1.01 2.09
N ALA A 123 -3.53 2.04 2.55
CA ALA A 123 -4.58 2.67 1.76
C ALA A 123 -4.04 3.23 0.43
N ILE A 124 -2.95 4.00 0.48
CA ILE A 124 -2.35 4.55 -0.75
C ILE A 124 -1.72 3.46 -1.63
N SER A 125 -1.19 2.37 -1.04
CA SER A 125 -0.67 1.24 -1.80
C SER A 125 -1.73 0.61 -2.70
N ILE A 126 -2.92 0.37 -2.15
CA ILE A 126 -4.05 -0.17 -2.93
C ILE A 126 -4.47 0.79 -4.03
N ALA A 127 -4.62 2.09 -3.70
CA ALA A 127 -5.00 3.09 -4.67
C ALA A 127 -3.97 3.22 -5.81
N LEU A 128 -2.68 3.35 -5.46
CA LEU A 128 -1.60 3.48 -6.44
C LEU A 128 -1.44 2.24 -7.31
N ALA A 129 -1.51 1.05 -6.71
CA ALA A 129 -1.44 -0.21 -7.47
C ALA A 129 -2.57 -0.31 -8.50
N LEU A 130 -3.81 0.01 -8.11
CA LEU A 130 -4.96 -0.04 -9.02
C LEU A 130 -4.89 1.03 -10.10
N ILE A 131 -4.48 2.25 -9.77
CA ILE A 131 -4.30 3.32 -10.75
C ILE A 131 -3.19 2.97 -11.74
N ASP A 132 -2.09 2.38 -11.26
CA ASP A 132 -0.98 2.00 -12.11
C ASP A 132 -1.33 0.83 -13.04
N ILE A 133 -2.08 -0.16 -12.56
CA ILE A 133 -2.62 -1.25 -13.38
C ILE A 133 -3.55 -0.72 -14.47
N ASP A 134 -4.40 0.27 -14.16
CA ASP A 134 -5.39 0.79 -15.11
C ASP A 134 -4.81 1.80 -16.10
N LEU A 135 -3.86 2.64 -15.67
CA LEU A 135 -3.45 3.85 -16.40
C LEU A 135 -1.94 3.99 -16.58
N HIS A 136 -1.13 3.12 -16.00
CA HIS A 136 0.35 3.20 -15.98
C HIS A 136 0.81 4.56 -15.44
N LYS A 137 0.22 5.02 -14.33
CA LYS A 137 0.49 6.33 -13.71
C LYS A 137 0.48 6.23 -12.19
N LEU A 138 1.42 6.94 -11.56
CA LEU A 138 1.48 7.16 -10.12
C LEU A 138 1.23 8.66 -9.84
N PRO A 139 0.00 9.05 -9.46
CA PRO A 139 -0.37 10.45 -9.29
C PRO A 139 0.42 11.15 -8.18
N ASN A 140 1.03 12.30 -8.50
CA ASN A 140 1.72 13.12 -7.51
C ASN A 140 0.82 13.55 -6.34
N LYS A 141 -0.49 13.67 -6.59
CA LYS A 141 -1.49 14.00 -5.56
C LYS A 141 -1.60 12.94 -4.45
N ILE A 142 -1.09 11.72 -4.66
CA ILE A 142 -0.99 10.67 -3.65
C ILE A 142 0.45 10.51 -3.18
N VAL A 143 1.41 10.43 -4.13
CA VAL A 143 2.80 10.10 -3.80
C VAL A 143 3.50 11.22 -3.00
N LEU A 144 3.29 12.50 -3.36
CA LEU A 144 3.97 13.60 -2.65
C LEU A 144 3.48 13.80 -1.21
N PRO A 145 2.16 13.78 -0.93
CA PRO A 145 1.70 13.81 0.45
C PRO A 145 2.20 12.65 1.30
N ALA A 146 2.47 11.47 0.69
CA ALA A 146 2.97 10.32 1.43
C ALA A 146 4.35 10.54 2.06
N TYR A 147 5.22 11.37 1.45
CA TYR A 147 6.46 11.81 2.09
C TYR A 147 6.19 12.62 3.36
N ILE A 148 5.27 13.57 3.27
CA ILE A 148 4.93 14.45 4.41
C ILE A 148 4.30 13.63 5.54
N VAL A 149 3.32 12.80 5.23
CA VAL A 149 2.66 11.95 6.22
C VAL A 149 3.67 11.02 6.86
N GLY A 150 4.46 10.28 6.08
CA GLY A 150 5.49 9.38 6.59
C GLY A 150 6.54 10.11 7.44
N ALA A 151 7.11 11.21 6.94
CA ALA A 151 8.12 11.97 7.67
C ALA A 151 7.59 12.55 8.99
N VAL A 152 6.37 13.09 8.99
CA VAL A 152 5.77 13.67 10.20
C VAL A 152 5.40 12.59 11.21
N THR A 153 4.71 11.54 10.79
CA THR A 153 4.21 10.52 11.72
C THR A 153 5.32 9.60 12.23
N LEU A 154 6.17 9.05 11.35
CA LEU A 154 7.27 8.20 11.76
C LEU A 154 8.38 9.00 12.44
N GLY A 155 8.60 10.26 12.00
CA GLY A 155 9.49 11.19 12.70
C GLY A 155 9.01 11.50 14.13
N ALA A 156 7.72 11.76 14.31
CA ALA A 156 7.16 11.98 15.63
C ALA A 156 7.28 10.72 16.51
N ALA A 157 7.04 9.53 15.97
CA ALA A 157 7.22 8.28 16.70
C ALA A 157 8.66 8.09 17.16
N SER A 158 9.66 8.31 16.28
CA SER A 158 11.08 8.24 16.63
C SER A 158 11.48 9.27 17.69
N LEU A 159 10.97 10.51 17.61
CA LEU A 159 11.25 11.55 18.60
C LEU A 159 10.68 11.21 19.99
N ILE A 160 9.47 10.61 20.04
CA ILE A 160 8.86 10.15 21.30
C ILE A 160 9.69 9.02 21.93
N GLU A 161 10.24 8.11 21.13
CA GLU A 161 11.15 7.05 21.60
C GLU A 161 12.56 7.57 21.95
N GLY A 162 12.94 8.78 21.49
CA GLY A 162 14.28 9.31 21.61
C GLY A 162 15.30 8.65 20.66
N ASP A 163 14.81 7.94 19.64
CA ASP A 163 15.65 7.22 18.67
C ASP A 163 15.94 8.07 17.42
N PHE A 164 17.01 8.87 17.52
CA PHE A 164 17.50 9.69 16.40
C PHE A 164 18.16 8.84 15.29
N GLU A 165 18.70 7.66 15.63
CA GLU A 165 19.28 6.75 14.63
C GLU A 165 18.21 6.22 13.69
N GLN A 166 17.05 5.85 14.22
CA GLN A 166 15.89 5.43 13.45
C GLN A 166 15.43 6.53 12.47
N LEU A 167 15.40 7.79 12.95
CA LEU A 167 15.04 8.93 12.11
C LEU A 167 16.04 9.13 10.96
N LEU A 168 17.35 9.08 11.30
CA LEU A 168 18.41 9.20 10.30
C LEU A 168 18.37 8.06 9.28
N ARG A 169 18.17 6.84 9.76
CA ARG A 169 18.04 5.64 8.91
C ARG A 169 16.87 5.79 7.91
N ALA A 170 15.71 6.26 8.37
CA ALA A 170 14.56 6.54 7.52
C ALA A 170 14.88 7.57 6.42
N ALA A 171 15.55 8.67 6.78
CA ALA A 171 15.97 9.69 5.83
C ALA A 171 16.98 9.16 4.79
N ILE A 172 18.00 8.41 5.25
CA ILE A 172 18.98 7.78 4.35
C ILE A 172 18.29 6.79 3.41
N GLY A 173 17.38 5.94 3.91
CA GLY A 173 16.66 4.98 3.10
C GLY A 173 15.79 5.64 2.03
N ALA A 174 15.11 6.73 2.38
CA ALA A 174 14.35 7.52 1.43
C ALA A 174 15.22 8.04 0.28
N VAL A 175 16.36 8.66 0.61
CA VAL A 175 17.30 9.19 -0.38
C VAL A 175 17.94 8.06 -1.18
N ALA A 176 18.36 6.99 -0.53
CA ALA A 176 19.05 5.86 -1.17
C ALA A 176 18.18 5.19 -2.23
N LEU A 177 16.93 4.84 -1.89
CA LEU A 177 16.03 4.25 -2.88
C LEU A 177 15.63 5.26 -3.96
N PHE A 178 15.35 6.51 -3.61
CA PHE A 178 15.07 7.54 -4.62
C PHE A 178 16.22 7.64 -5.62
N VAL A 179 17.47 7.78 -5.15
CA VAL A 179 18.66 7.91 -5.99
C VAL A 179 18.90 6.65 -6.81
N ALA A 180 18.78 5.45 -6.20
CA ALA A 180 18.95 4.20 -6.93
C ALA A 180 17.98 4.08 -8.11
N TYR A 181 16.69 4.35 -7.87
CA TYR A 181 15.68 4.32 -8.93
C TYR A 181 15.85 5.46 -9.93
N PHE A 182 16.27 6.64 -9.49
CA PHE A 182 16.58 7.77 -10.37
C PHE A 182 17.73 7.44 -11.32
N VAL A 183 18.81 6.84 -10.81
CA VAL A 183 19.94 6.39 -11.63
C VAL A 183 19.49 5.35 -12.65
N MET A 184 18.66 4.36 -12.23
CA MET A 184 18.11 3.36 -13.16
C MET A 184 17.26 4.01 -14.26
N ALA A 185 16.46 5.02 -13.94
CA ALA A 185 15.64 5.74 -14.92
C ALA A 185 16.49 6.54 -15.93
N ILE A 186 17.66 7.08 -15.52
CA ILE A 186 18.59 7.77 -16.41
C ILE A 186 19.37 6.78 -17.28
N VAL A 187 19.88 5.70 -16.68
CA VAL A 187 20.72 4.71 -17.40
C VAL A 187 19.90 3.92 -18.44
N TYR A 188 18.62 3.70 -18.16
CA TYR A 188 17.73 3.00 -19.10
C TYR A 188 16.47 3.84 -19.39
N PRO A 189 16.58 4.83 -20.29
CA PRO A 189 15.46 5.69 -20.67
C PRO A 189 14.29 4.89 -21.23
N GLY A 190 13.09 5.15 -20.70
CA GLY A 190 11.86 4.44 -21.09
C GLY A 190 11.62 3.11 -20.39
N GLY A 191 12.57 2.62 -19.57
CA GLY A 191 12.39 1.39 -18.78
C GLY A 191 11.63 1.59 -17.47
N MET A 192 11.61 2.83 -16.95
CA MET A 192 10.99 3.17 -15.67
C MET A 192 10.37 4.56 -15.69
N GLY A 193 9.19 4.70 -15.13
CA GLY A 193 8.51 5.98 -15.00
C GLY A 193 9.08 6.83 -13.86
N PHE A 194 9.07 8.17 -14.01
CA PHE A 194 9.48 9.06 -12.91
C PHE A 194 8.54 8.98 -11.68
N GLY A 195 7.35 8.41 -11.86
CA GLY A 195 6.44 8.06 -10.77
C GLY A 195 7.03 7.00 -9.84
N ASP A 196 7.66 5.96 -10.42
CA ASP A 196 8.31 4.87 -9.67
C ASP A 196 9.49 5.40 -8.84
N VAL A 197 10.27 6.32 -9.40
CA VAL A 197 11.38 6.98 -8.69
C VAL A 197 10.88 7.70 -7.42
N LYS A 198 9.79 8.45 -7.54
CA LYS A 198 9.19 9.14 -6.38
C LYS A 198 8.61 8.14 -5.38
N LEU A 199 7.93 7.11 -5.85
CA LEU A 199 7.39 6.07 -4.98
C LEU A 199 8.51 5.35 -4.23
N ALA A 200 9.63 5.06 -4.88
CA ALA A 200 10.80 4.41 -4.26
C ALA A 200 11.30 5.17 -3.03
N GLY A 201 11.37 6.49 -3.09
CA GLY A 201 11.76 7.30 -1.94
C GLY A 201 10.76 7.22 -0.77
N VAL A 202 9.44 7.19 -1.05
CA VAL A 202 8.42 6.96 -0.01
C VAL A 202 8.64 5.59 0.64
N LEU A 203 8.77 4.54 -0.17
CA LEU A 203 8.97 3.18 0.34
C LEU A 203 10.27 3.04 1.11
N GLY A 204 11.34 3.73 0.65
CA GLY A 204 12.61 3.80 1.34
C GLY A 204 12.52 4.41 2.73
N LEU A 205 11.71 5.47 2.90
CA LEU A 205 11.44 6.09 4.19
C LEU A 205 10.80 5.11 5.16
N TYR A 206 9.72 4.43 4.76
CA TYR A 206 9.00 3.49 5.61
C TYR A 206 9.81 2.24 5.94
N LEU A 207 10.45 1.63 4.95
CA LEU A 207 11.22 0.40 5.13
C LEU A 207 12.46 0.62 5.98
N ALA A 208 13.23 1.67 5.71
CA ALA A 208 14.42 1.97 6.50
C ALA A 208 14.08 2.44 7.93
N TRP A 209 12.89 3.00 8.15
CA TRP A 209 12.41 3.30 9.50
C TRP A 209 12.27 2.02 10.33
N LEU A 210 11.80 0.93 9.74
CA LEU A 210 11.76 -0.40 10.38
C LEU A 210 13.17 -0.96 10.59
N GLY A 211 13.98 -1.02 9.53
CA GLY A 211 15.34 -1.53 9.59
C GLY A 211 16.02 -1.64 8.23
N TRP A 212 17.33 -1.86 8.25
CA TRP A 212 18.11 -2.08 7.03
C TRP A 212 17.73 -3.39 6.32
N GLY A 213 17.40 -4.43 7.10
CA GLY A 213 16.94 -5.72 6.57
C GLY A 213 15.63 -5.57 5.79
N GLU A 214 14.66 -4.83 6.35
CA GLU A 214 13.37 -4.53 5.75
C GLU A 214 13.53 -3.73 4.46
N LEU A 215 14.43 -2.75 4.45
CA LEU A 215 14.77 -1.96 3.28
C LEU A 215 15.35 -2.83 2.16
N ALA A 216 16.38 -3.62 2.49
CA ALA A 216 17.06 -4.46 1.50
C ALA A 216 16.14 -5.53 0.90
N VAL A 217 15.41 -6.25 1.77
CA VAL A 217 14.48 -7.30 1.35
C VAL A 217 13.31 -6.70 0.56
N GLY A 218 12.71 -5.60 1.03
CA GLY A 218 11.59 -4.96 0.36
C GLY A 218 11.96 -4.43 -1.03
N ALA A 219 13.10 -3.77 -1.14
CA ALA A 219 13.62 -3.28 -2.42
C ALA A 219 13.91 -4.42 -3.40
N PHE A 220 14.57 -5.50 -2.94
CA PHE A 220 14.88 -6.66 -3.77
C PHE A 220 13.63 -7.44 -4.17
N ALA A 221 12.70 -7.65 -3.25
CA ALA A 221 11.45 -8.36 -3.50
C ALA A 221 10.62 -7.72 -4.62
N ALA A 222 10.65 -6.40 -4.77
CA ALA A 222 9.97 -5.69 -5.86
C ALA A 222 10.44 -6.18 -7.24
N PHE A 223 11.76 -6.32 -7.43
CA PHE A 223 12.34 -6.82 -8.68
C PHE A 223 12.09 -8.30 -8.90
N VAL A 224 12.19 -9.10 -7.84
CA VAL A 224 11.92 -10.54 -7.89
C VAL A 224 10.46 -10.78 -8.29
N LEU A 225 9.51 -10.18 -7.60
CA LEU A 225 8.08 -10.33 -7.88
C LEU A 225 7.72 -9.82 -9.27
N GLY A 226 8.16 -8.62 -9.63
CA GLY A 226 7.93 -8.04 -10.95
C GLY A 226 8.57 -8.83 -12.07
N GLY A 227 9.79 -9.32 -11.86
CA GLY A 227 10.52 -10.17 -12.81
C GLY A 227 9.82 -11.51 -13.04
N PHE A 228 9.44 -12.22 -11.98
CA PHE A 228 8.70 -13.49 -12.10
C PHE A 228 7.35 -13.30 -12.81
N PHE A 229 6.60 -12.27 -12.47
CA PHE A 229 5.34 -11.98 -13.13
C PHE A 229 5.53 -11.67 -14.61
N SER A 230 6.50 -10.82 -14.94
CA SER A 230 6.82 -10.47 -16.32
C SER A 230 7.23 -11.69 -17.13
N LEU A 231 8.07 -12.56 -16.56
CA LEU A 231 8.49 -13.82 -17.18
C LEU A 231 7.31 -14.75 -17.41
N ALA A 232 6.42 -14.89 -16.41
CA ALA A 232 5.22 -15.71 -16.52
C ALA A 232 4.31 -15.23 -17.67
N LEU A 233 4.09 -13.91 -17.80
CA LEU A 233 3.28 -13.34 -18.87
C LEU A 233 3.91 -13.56 -20.26
N ILE A 234 5.24 -13.48 -20.37
CA ILE A 234 5.95 -13.76 -21.63
C ILE A 234 5.83 -15.24 -21.99
N LEU A 235 6.03 -16.15 -21.03
CA LEU A 235 5.89 -17.60 -21.25
C LEU A 235 4.46 -17.99 -21.66
N LEU A 236 3.46 -17.34 -21.08
CA LEU A 236 2.05 -17.51 -21.45
C LEU A 236 1.67 -16.79 -22.75
N ARG A 237 2.61 -16.15 -23.43
CA ARG A 237 2.42 -15.38 -24.68
C ARG A 237 1.34 -14.30 -24.58
N ARG A 238 1.08 -13.78 -23.37
CA ARG A 238 0.07 -12.74 -23.14
C ARG A 238 0.61 -11.31 -23.35
N VAL A 239 1.93 -11.15 -23.30
CA VAL A 239 2.63 -9.89 -23.55
C VAL A 239 3.91 -10.15 -24.36
N ASN A 240 4.35 -9.12 -25.10
CA ASN A 240 5.62 -9.12 -25.79
C ASN A 240 6.70 -8.46 -24.93
N ARG A 241 7.98 -8.70 -25.22
CA ARG A 241 9.13 -8.09 -24.51
C ARG A 241 9.12 -6.54 -24.50
N LYS A 242 8.33 -5.93 -25.39
CA LYS A 242 8.17 -4.46 -25.50
C LYS A 242 6.90 -3.94 -24.83
N SER A 243 6.07 -4.81 -24.26
CA SER A 243 4.85 -4.38 -23.56
C SER A 243 5.24 -3.76 -22.22
N GLY A 244 4.80 -2.52 -21.99
CA GLY A 244 4.96 -1.88 -20.68
C GLY A 244 4.13 -2.61 -19.64
N ILE A 245 4.79 -3.18 -18.63
CA ILE A 245 4.12 -3.75 -17.45
C ILE A 245 4.25 -2.74 -16.33
N PRO A 246 3.15 -2.36 -15.65
CA PRO A 246 3.23 -1.42 -14.54
C PRO A 246 4.13 -2.00 -13.44
N PHE A 247 5.13 -1.24 -12.99
CA PHE A 247 6.08 -1.70 -11.99
C PHE A 247 5.68 -1.30 -10.55
N GLY A 248 4.88 -0.23 -10.41
CA GLY A 248 4.39 0.26 -9.13
C GLY A 248 3.75 -0.79 -8.22
N PRO A 249 2.85 -1.66 -8.71
CA PRO A 249 2.26 -2.72 -7.91
C PRO A 249 3.29 -3.68 -7.29
N TRP A 250 4.38 -3.97 -8.01
CA TRP A 250 5.46 -4.86 -7.54
C TRP A 250 6.36 -4.17 -6.52
N MET A 251 6.60 -2.86 -6.69
CA MET A 251 7.28 -2.05 -5.68
C MET A 251 6.51 -2.06 -4.36
N LEU A 252 5.19 -1.85 -4.42
CA LEU A 252 4.32 -1.88 -3.25
C LEU A 252 4.27 -3.27 -2.62
N ALA A 253 4.10 -4.33 -3.42
CA ALA A 253 4.12 -5.71 -2.93
C ALA A 253 5.45 -6.05 -2.27
N GLY A 254 6.58 -5.70 -2.89
CA GLY A 254 7.91 -5.87 -2.33
C GLY A 254 8.10 -5.12 -1.01
N ALA A 255 7.63 -3.88 -0.93
CA ALA A 255 7.67 -3.10 0.30
C ALA A 255 6.90 -3.78 1.44
N TRP A 256 5.75 -4.37 1.17
CA TRP A 256 4.99 -5.10 2.19
C TRP A 256 5.63 -6.44 2.57
N VAL A 257 6.32 -7.12 1.64
CA VAL A 257 7.19 -8.26 1.99
C VAL A 257 8.31 -7.82 2.92
N GLY A 258 8.97 -6.70 2.62
CA GLY A 258 9.98 -6.09 3.51
C GLY A 258 9.40 -5.75 4.88
N THR A 259 8.22 -5.12 4.92
CA THR A 259 7.56 -4.73 6.18
C THR A 259 7.25 -5.92 7.08
N PHE A 260 6.65 -6.99 6.55
CA PHE A 260 6.19 -8.10 7.38
C PHE A 260 7.23 -9.19 7.61
N ALA A 261 8.17 -9.37 6.70
CA ALA A 261 9.12 -10.48 6.74
C ALA A 261 10.58 -10.07 6.55
N GLY A 262 10.86 -8.79 6.29
CA GLY A 262 12.19 -8.31 5.92
C GLY A 262 13.27 -8.63 6.95
N GLY A 263 13.01 -8.35 8.22
CA GLY A 263 13.93 -8.63 9.31
C GLY A 263 14.24 -10.13 9.45
N ILE A 264 13.21 -10.97 9.37
CA ILE A 264 13.35 -12.43 9.47
C ILE A 264 14.16 -12.97 8.29
N ILE A 265 13.85 -12.54 7.06
CA ILE A 265 14.54 -12.97 5.86
C ILE A 265 16.01 -12.51 5.88
N ALA A 266 16.25 -11.25 6.25
CA ALA A 266 17.60 -10.71 6.34
C ALA A 266 18.44 -11.43 7.41
N ALA A 267 17.89 -11.65 8.61
CA ALA A 267 18.56 -12.39 9.68
C ALA A 267 18.87 -13.84 9.25
N GLY A 268 17.91 -14.52 8.64
CA GLY A 268 18.13 -15.88 8.11
C GLY A 268 19.22 -15.93 7.04
N TYR A 269 19.26 -14.95 6.15
CA TYR A 269 20.33 -14.84 5.15
C TYR A 269 21.71 -14.62 5.78
N LEU A 270 21.83 -13.68 6.73
CA LEU A 270 23.09 -13.40 7.41
C LEU A 270 23.59 -14.61 8.22
N ALA A 271 22.68 -15.37 8.83
CA ALA A 271 23.03 -16.58 9.57
C ALA A 271 23.72 -17.65 8.68
N LEU A 272 23.38 -17.74 7.38
CA LEU A 272 24.03 -18.65 6.43
C LEU A 272 25.54 -18.34 6.26
N PHE A 273 25.93 -17.09 6.50
CA PHE A 273 27.34 -16.65 6.40
C PHE A 273 28.01 -16.51 7.78
N GLY A 274 27.38 -16.99 8.87
CA GLY A 274 27.92 -16.89 10.22
C GLY A 274 27.93 -15.45 10.77
N LEU A 275 27.16 -14.54 10.16
CA LEU A 275 27.01 -13.13 10.54
C LEU A 275 25.74 -12.88 11.37
N GLY A 276 25.03 -13.93 11.77
CA GLY A 276 23.87 -13.85 12.63
C GLY A 276 24.28 -13.48 14.05
N MET A 277 23.70 -12.39 14.60
CA MET A 277 23.78 -12.07 16.03
C MET A 277 22.76 -12.88 16.82
#